data_da72e0ef532107d52727b7a32349f511
#
_entry.id   da72e0ef532107d52727b7a32349f511
#
_cell.length_a   1.000
_cell.length_b   1.000
_cell.length_c   1.000
_cell.angle_alpha   90.00
_cell.angle_beta   90.00
_cell.angle_gamma   90.00
#
_symmetry.space_group_name_H-M   'P 1'
#
loop_
_entity.id
_entity.type
_entity.pdbx_description
1 polymer ?
#
loop_
_entity_poly.entity_id
_entity_poly.type
_entity_poly.pdbx_seq_one_letter_code
_entity_poly.pdbx_strand_id
1 'polypeptide(L)'
;PSDNESEHAYILKHQEEYISYYEDSILEKESVIIERNKLYGFDNMKKYRFICLKFKNTSALNKVKNFWYIITADPTSLFGRKYKLKTHRYQGVDTELYEAKLPPLLRYFHIKEINPSGWIEIPKDKILENTDKTYCKYECTVDFKDIIPLPQKETPIPAIVASWDIEASSSHGDFPVAIKSYRKLVGEIITYWNIHNKEIRLMGKSKQTTLVIKLIKAAFGFEQMEDISTVFPKKKVLEENLNGKITHLMTEPLNSVIERFRIMEARRMKKLYRNKADDDDEELHNISQSWGNYVRKKATFLDYLNDKKCDAGKKLEIIDEAAKIILPPLEGDKVTFIGTTFMHVGECEPYLNYMAVLGDCDEVEIENSETIIECYETERDLLMGWTEMIREQHPDILIGYNTFGFDWKFMSERAMAGGVPSSSGMSSM
;
A
#
# COMPACT_ATOMS: atom_id res chain seq x y z
N PRO A 1 11.81 35.05 35.06
CA PRO A 1 11.83 33.83 35.89
C PRO A 1 10.45 33.42 36.36
N SER A 2 9.55 34.36 36.70
CA SER A 2 8.17 34.09 37.14
C SER A 2 7.26 33.58 36.02
N ASP A 3 7.52 33.98 34.77
CA ASP A 3 6.64 33.65 33.62
C ASP A 3 6.75 32.20 33.16
N ASN A 4 7.89 31.55 33.40
CA ASN A 4 8.14 30.19 32.96
C ASN A 4 7.49 29.10 33.83
N GLU A 5 7.32 29.36 35.13
CA GLU A 5 6.61 28.47 36.05
C GLU A 5 5.10 28.50 35.78
N SER A 6 4.56 29.69 35.44
CA SER A 6 3.14 29.82 35.07
C SER A 6 2.81 29.19 33.75
N GLU A 7 3.72 29.24 32.77
CA GLU A 7 3.58 28.60 31.44
C GLU A 7 3.61 27.08 31.54
N HIS A 8 4.51 26.53 32.33
CA HIS A 8 4.58 25.11 32.66
C HIS A 8 3.31 24.62 33.35
N ALA A 9 2.86 25.35 34.38
CA ALA A 9 1.63 25.04 35.13
C ALA A 9 0.37 25.12 34.23
N TYR A 10 0.32 26.06 33.29
CA TYR A 10 -0.80 26.17 32.36
C TYR A 10 -0.85 25.03 31.35
N ILE A 11 0.28 24.68 30.77
CA ILE A 11 0.35 23.53 29.85
C ILE A 11 -0.09 22.27 30.60
N LEU A 12 0.36 22.07 31.83
CA LEU A 12 -0.05 20.98 32.69
C LEU A 12 -1.55 21.05 33.03
N LYS A 13 -2.08 22.22 33.38
CA LYS A 13 -3.50 22.42 33.72
C LYS A 13 -4.46 22.24 32.52
N HIS A 14 -4.09 22.73 31.33
CA HIS A 14 -4.88 22.45 30.11
C HIS A 14 -4.78 21.00 29.65
N GLN A 15 -3.70 20.34 30.04
CA GLN A 15 -3.59 18.90 29.93
C GLN A 15 -4.57 18.18 30.83
N GLU A 16 -4.80 18.64 32.04
CA GLU A 16 -5.77 18.08 32.99
C GLU A 16 -7.22 18.23 32.53
N GLU A 17 -7.62 19.36 31.95
CA GLU A 17 -8.99 19.57 31.42
C GLU A 17 -9.34 18.68 30.23
N TYR A 18 -8.36 18.35 29.36
CA TYR A 18 -8.54 17.46 28.21
C TYR A 18 -8.22 15.99 28.52
N ILE A 19 -7.55 15.72 29.64
CA ILE A 19 -6.93 14.43 29.98
C ILE A 19 -7.58 13.81 31.23
N SER A 20 -8.80 14.16 31.60
CA SER A 20 -9.54 13.33 32.58
C SER A 20 -9.59 11.83 32.19
N TYR A 21 -9.30 11.51 30.93
CA TYR A 21 -9.14 10.16 30.39
C TYR A 21 -7.69 9.64 30.41
N TYR A 22 -6.68 10.49 30.70
CA TYR A 22 -5.25 10.13 30.60
C TYR A 22 -4.42 10.70 31.75
N GLU A 23 -5.05 10.92 32.93
CA GLU A 23 -4.41 11.50 34.13
C GLU A 23 -3.07 10.84 34.47
N ASP A 24 -2.96 9.53 34.25
CA ASP A 24 -1.73 8.78 34.48
C ASP A 24 -0.69 8.85 33.34
N SER A 25 -0.98 9.55 32.25
CA SER A 25 -0.15 9.47 31.04
C SER A 25 0.92 10.54 30.93
N ILE A 26 0.91 11.56 31.78
CA ILE A 26 1.92 12.62 31.83
C ILE A 26 2.84 12.37 33.00
N LEU A 27 4.14 12.43 32.71
CA LEU A 27 5.18 12.29 33.72
C LEU A 27 5.54 13.69 34.25
N GLU A 28 4.65 14.29 35.06
CA GLU A 28 4.84 15.64 35.59
C GLU A 28 6.19 15.85 36.30
N LYS A 29 6.56 14.90 37.17
CA LYS A 29 7.82 14.94 37.91
C LYS A 29 9.07 14.83 37.03
N GLU A 30 8.91 14.35 35.79
CA GLU A 30 10.00 14.22 34.82
C GLU A 30 9.98 15.32 33.75
N SER A 31 8.95 16.16 33.74
CA SER A 31 8.88 17.32 32.84
C SER A 31 9.74 18.43 33.40
N VAL A 32 10.70 18.90 32.61
CA VAL A 32 11.74 19.82 33.06
C VAL A 32 12.01 20.92 32.04
N ILE A 33 12.53 22.06 32.55
CA ILE A 33 13.06 23.10 31.65
C ILE A 33 14.52 22.78 31.36
N ILE A 34 14.82 22.74 30.05
CA ILE A 34 16.17 22.44 29.53
C ILE A 34 16.68 23.60 28.68
N GLU A 35 17.99 23.81 28.66
CA GLU A 35 18.63 24.76 27.76
C GLU A 35 19.31 23.99 26.61
N ARG A 36 18.98 24.33 25.37
CA ARG A 36 19.53 23.70 24.16
C ARG A 36 19.67 24.74 23.05
N ASN A 37 20.53 24.45 22.10
CA ASN A 37 20.64 25.20 20.86
C ASN A 37 19.53 24.77 19.91
N LYS A 38 19.05 25.69 19.07
CA LYS A 38 18.18 25.30 17.92
C LYS A 38 19.04 24.67 16.85
N LEU A 39 18.55 23.58 16.26
CA LEU A 39 19.23 22.93 15.14
C LEU A 39 19.18 23.77 13.85
N TYR A 40 18.20 24.67 13.75
CA TYR A 40 17.90 25.45 12.56
C TYR A 40 18.11 26.94 12.81
N GLY A 41 18.79 27.60 11.90
CA GLY A 41 19.06 29.02 11.93
C GLY A 41 20.51 29.38 12.34
N PHE A 42 20.98 30.52 11.86
CA PHE A 42 22.29 31.09 12.25
C PHE A 42 22.07 32.05 13.40
N ASP A 43 22.17 31.55 14.59
CA ASP A 43 21.93 32.32 15.86
C ASP A 43 23.16 32.41 16.75
N ASN A 44 24.34 32.16 16.20
CA ASN A 44 25.63 32.17 16.91
C ASN A 44 25.68 31.25 18.11
N MET A 45 25.09 30.06 18.01
CA MET A 45 25.03 29.05 19.07
C MET A 45 24.29 29.51 20.34
N LYS A 46 23.35 30.44 20.19
CA LYS A 46 22.51 30.90 21.29
C LYS A 46 21.75 29.77 21.93
N LYS A 47 21.75 29.72 23.25
CA LYS A 47 20.95 28.78 24.02
C LYS A 47 19.55 29.33 24.25
N TYR A 48 18.58 28.45 24.07
CA TYR A 48 17.16 28.71 24.31
C TYR A 48 16.64 27.80 25.40
N ARG A 49 15.66 28.28 26.13
CA ARG A 49 14.95 27.47 27.13
C ARG A 49 13.79 26.75 26.49
N PHE A 50 13.70 25.44 26.70
CA PHE A 50 12.63 24.59 26.25
C PHE A 50 11.96 23.91 27.43
N ILE A 51 10.64 23.74 27.33
CA ILE A 51 9.90 22.87 28.24
C ILE A 51 9.90 21.47 27.61
N CYS A 52 10.56 20.53 28.29
CA CYS A 52 10.58 19.13 27.89
C CYS A 52 9.42 18.40 28.57
N LEU A 53 8.39 18.05 27.81
CA LEU A 53 7.25 17.30 28.30
C LEU A 53 7.47 15.81 28.00
N LYS A 54 7.30 14.96 29.01
CA LYS A 54 7.40 13.50 28.88
C LYS A 54 6.05 12.84 29.06
N PHE A 55 5.79 11.84 28.24
CA PHE A 55 4.53 11.09 28.20
C PHE A 55 4.77 9.60 28.36
N LYS A 56 3.88 8.88 29.04
CA LYS A 56 3.93 7.42 29.16
C LYS A 56 3.55 6.70 27.86
N ASN A 57 2.73 7.34 27.01
CA ASN A 57 2.26 6.74 25.77
C ASN A 57 2.14 7.75 24.62
N THR A 58 2.12 7.23 23.40
CA THR A 58 2.06 8.02 22.18
C THR A 58 0.69 8.68 21.95
N SER A 59 -0.39 8.14 22.53
CA SER A 59 -1.73 8.70 22.41
C SER A 59 -1.83 10.06 23.10
N ALA A 60 -1.30 10.16 24.32
CA ALA A 60 -1.23 11.42 25.06
C ALA A 60 -0.33 12.45 24.35
N LEU A 61 0.86 12.03 23.86
CA LEU A 61 1.73 12.86 23.04
C LEU A 61 0.99 13.40 21.80
N ASN A 62 0.27 12.55 21.08
CA ASN A 62 -0.44 12.94 19.88
C ASN A 62 -1.58 13.92 20.14
N LYS A 63 -2.30 13.77 21.24
CA LYS A 63 -3.35 14.72 21.62
C LYS A 63 -2.76 16.11 21.97
N VAL A 64 -1.72 16.15 22.78
CA VAL A 64 -1.09 17.42 23.16
C VAL A 64 -0.47 18.13 21.97
N LYS A 65 0.28 17.43 21.11
CA LYS A 65 0.88 18.05 19.93
C LYS A 65 -0.14 18.66 18.97
N ASN A 66 -1.40 18.15 18.94
CA ASN A 66 -2.44 18.67 18.06
C ASN A 66 -2.83 20.13 18.35
N PHE A 67 -2.53 20.67 19.51
CA PHE A 67 -2.70 22.11 19.77
C PHE A 67 -1.90 22.99 18.82
N TRP A 68 -0.77 22.50 18.32
CA TRP A 68 0.10 23.19 17.36
C TRP A 68 -0.21 22.83 15.90
N TYR A 69 -1.31 22.14 15.62
CA TYR A 69 -1.68 21.78 14.24
C TYR A 69 -3.07 22.29 13.87
N ILE A 70 -3.18 22.75 12.62
CA ILE A 70 -4.47 22.90 11.95
C ILE A 70 -4.66 21.66 11.09
N ILE A 71 -5.79 21.01 11.25
CA ILE A 71 -6.16 19.85 10.46
C ILE A 71 -7.10 20.35 9.35
N THR A 72 -6.70 20.18 8.10
CA THR A 72 -7.50 20.52 6.92
C THR A 72 -7.78 19.25 6.12
N ALA A 73 -8.96 19.18 5.51
CA ALA A 73 -9.26 18.10 4.57
C ALA A 73 -8.31 18.19 3.36
N ASP A 74 -7.69 17.07 3.01
CA ASP A 74 -6.84 16.94 1.81
C ASP A 74 -7.19 15.64 1.10
N PRO A 75 -7.95 15.71 -0.01
CA PRO A 75 -8.35 14.52 -0.76
C PRO A 75 -7.18 13.79 -1.44
N THR A 76 -6.00 14.42 -1.52
CA THR A 76 -4.78 13.80 -2.08
C THR A 76 -3.96 13.04 -1.05
N SER A 77 -4.27 13.21 0.24
CA SER A 77 -3.60 12.50 1.33
C SER A 77 -4.19 11.10 1.52
N LEU A 78 -3.35 10.11 1.80
CA LEU A 78 -3.75 8.73 2.10
C LEU A 78 -4.81 8.63 3.23
N PHE A 79 -4.82 9.61 4.13
CA PHE A 79 -5.75 9.70 5.27
C PHE A 79 -6.78 10.83 5.14
N GLY A 80 -6.92 11.45 3.96
CA GLY A 80 -7.88 12.52 3.72
C GLY A 80 -7.62 13.82 4.51
N ARG A 81 -6.50 13.93 5.23
CA ARG A 81 -6.19 15.04 6.14
C ARG A 81 -4.78 15.56 5.93
N LYS A 82 -4.64 16.88 5.99
CA LYS A 82 -3.35 17.57 5.99
C LYS A 82 -3.15 18.31 7.30
N TYR A 83 -2.01 18.08 7.91
CA TYR A 83 -1.62 18.73 9.15
C TYR A 83 -0.69 19.91 8.85
N LYS A 84 -1.15 21.12 9.14
CA LYS A 84 -0.33 22.33 9.02
C LYS A 84 0.08 22.83 10.42
N LEU A 85 1.37 23.03 10.63
CA LEU A 85 1.88 23.60 11.86
C LEU A 85 1.35 25.03 12.04
N LYS A 86 0.89 25.37 13.25
CA LYS A 86 0.49 26.71 13.66
C LYS A 86 1.23 27.09 14.94
N THR A 87 1.39 28.37 15.15
CA THR A 87 1.86 28.91 16.45
C THR A 87 0.73 28.81 17.47
N HIS A 88 0.99 28.28 18.64
CA HIS A 88 0.07 28.29 19.77
C HIS A 88 0.46 29.45 20.69
N ARG A 89 -0.48 30.38 20.95
CA ARG A 89 -0.23 31.56 21.76
C ARG A 89 -0.76 31.36 23.18
N TYR A 90 0.12 31.51 24.13
CA TYR A 90 -0.21 31.45 25.56
C TYR A 90 0.20 32.74 26.28
N GLN A 91 -0.73 33.36 27.01
CA GLN A 91 -0.50 34.62 27.75
C GLN A 91 0.28 35.69 26.96
N GLY A 92 0.04 35.78 25.65
CA GLY A 92 0.73 36.72 24.78
C GLY A 92 2.07 36.24 24.22
N VAL A 93 2.57 35.08 24.63
CA VAL A 93 3.81 34.47 24.13
C VAL A 93 3.50 33.42 23.09
N ASP A 94 4.17 33.51 21.95
CA ASP A 94 4.07 32.51 20.88
C ASP A 94 4.97 31.32 21.20
N THR A 95 4.38 30.13 21.23
CA THR A 95 5.09 28.87 21.48
C THR A 95 5.24 28.04 20.22
N GLU A 96 6.37 27.39 20.06
CA GLU A 96 6.69 26.51 18.95
C GLU A 96 6.92 25.10 19.45
N LEU A 97 6.55 24.12 18.60
CA LEU A 97 6.68 22.71 18.93
C LEU A 97 7.95 22.13 18.32
N TYR A 98 8.76 21.49 19.15
CA TYR A 98 10.01 20.82 18.75
C TYR A 98 9.94 19.31 18.98
N GLU A 99 10.64 18.54 18.14
CA GLU A 99 10.84 17.09 18.25
C GLU A 99 9.57 16.22 18.35
N ALA A 100 8.38 16.79 18.19
CA ALA A 100 7.11 16.06 18.34
C ALA A 100 6.74 15.15 17.15
N LYS A 101 7.54 15.16 16.08
CA LYS A 101 7.39 14.26 14.91
C LYS A 101 8.40 13.12 14.91
N LEU A 102 9.36 13.12 15.81
CA LEU A 102 10.32 12.03 15.87
C LEU A 102 9.62 10.75 16.32
N PRO A 103 9.77 9.64 15.58
CA PRO A 103 9.29 8.34 16.04
C PRO A 103 9.91 7.98 17.40
N PRO A 104 9.14 7.40 18.34
CA PRO A 104 9.65 7.04 19.67
C PRO A 104 10.91 6.16 19.62
N LEU A 105 10.99 5.22 18.69
CA LEU A 105 12.16 4.36 18.50
C LEU A 105 13.41 5.17 18.11
N LEU A 106 13.28 6.11 17.16
CA LEU A 106 14.40 6.96 16.76
C LEU A 106 14.85 7.88 17.93
N ARG A 107 13.88 8.40 18.69
CA ARG A 107 14.18 9.19 19.90
C ARG A 107 14.92 8.36 20.94
N TYR A 108 14.51 7.11 21.13
CA TYR A 108 15.18 6.17 22.03
C TYR A 108 16.64 5.91 21.60
N PHE A 109 16.89 5.69 20.32
CA PHE A 109 18.25 5.51 19.78
C PHE A 109 19.12 6.72 20.06
N HIS A 110 18.60 7.95 19.88
CA HIS A 110 19.33 9.17 20.21
C HIS A 110 19.65 9.31 21.69
N ILE A 111 18.70 8.98 22.60
CA ILE A 111 18.90 9.09 24.04
C ILE A 111 19.90 8.06 24.55
N LYS A 112 19.85 6.86 24.02
CA LYS A 112 20.72 5.74 24.40
C LYS A 112 22.04 5.68 23.63
N GLU A 113 22.23 6.58 22.66
CA GLU A 113 23.41 6.60 21.79
C GLU A 113 23.61 5.26 21.04
N ILE A 114 22.50 4.64 20.64
CA ILE A 114 22.49 3.44 19.84
C ILE A 114 22.67 3.83 18.36
N ASN A 115 23.70 3.32 17.73
CA ASN A 115 23.92 3.49 16.29
C ASN A 115 22.84 2.70 15.51
N PRO A 116 22.35 3.20 14.36
CA PRO A 116 21.29 2.55 13.58
C PRO A 116 21.57 1.08 13.20
N SER A 117 22.84 0.74 12.97
CA SER A 117 23.32 -0.63 12.68
C SER A 117 24.36 -1.08 13.70
N GLY A 118 24.34 -0.52 14.90
CA GLY A 118 25.32 -0.81 15.94
C GLY A 118 24.95 -2.03 16.76
N TRP A 119 25.96 -2.59 17.42
CA TRP A 119 25.79 -3.69 18.34
C TRP A 119 25.14 -3.21 19.66
N ILE A 120 24.28 -4.07 20.18
CA ILE A 120 23.70 -3.94 21.52
C ILE A 120 23.94 -5.24 22.29
N GLU A 121 23.98 -5.11 23.61
CA GLU A 121 23.99 -6.26 24.50
C GLU A 121 22.70 -6.28 25.32
N ILE A 122 22.09 -7.46 25.40
CA ILE A 122 20.94 -7.72 26.25
C ILE A 122 21.38 -8.77 27.25
N PRO A 123 21.52 -8.42 28.57
CA PRO A 123 21.89 -9.37 29.60
C PRO A 123 20.81 -10.48 29.69
N LYS A 124 21.23 -11.73 29.72
CA LYS A 124 20.35 -12.88 29.69
C LYS A 124 19.35 -12.92 30.86
N ASP A 125 19.79 -12.44 32.03
CA ASP A 125 18.95 -12.33 33.25
C ASP A 125 17.91 -11.21 33.18
N LYS A 126 17.95 -10.34 32.17
CA LYS A 126 17.01 -9.23 31.93
C LYS A 126 15.94 -9.57 30.90
N ILE A 127 16.02 -10.70 30.26
CA ILE A 127 14.99 -11.16 29.34
C ILE A 127 13.75 -11.54 30.15
N LEU A 128 12.66 -10.81 29.94
CA LEU A 128 11.40 -10.99 30.67
C LEU A 128 10.58 -12.13 30.11
N GLU A 129 10.53 -12.26 28.79
CA GLU A 129 9.74 -13.26 28.08
C GLU A 129 10.37 -13.52 26.72
N ASN A 130 10.41 -14.81 26.34
CA ASN A 130 10.65 -15.22 24.96
C ASN A 130 9.30 -15.41 24.28
N THR A 131 9.09 -14.73 23.17
CA THR A 131 7.83 -14.83 22.42
C THR A 131 8.14 -15.26 21.00
N ASP A 132 7.32 -16.17 20.47
CA ASP A 132 7.42 -16.66 19.09
C ASP A 132 6.27 -16.06 18.27
N LYS A 133 6.13 -14.73 18.30
CA LYS A 133 5.03 -14.02 17.60
C LYS A 133 5.40 -13.56 16.21
N THR A 134 6.71 -13.50 15.92
CA THR A 134 7.23 -13.06 14.63
C THR A 134 8.02 -14.18 13.95
N TYR A 135 8.55 -13.92 12.77
CA TYR A 135 9.40 -14.86 12.03
C TYR A 135 10.89 -14.70 12.39
N CYS A 136 11.22 -13.90 13.38
CA CYS A 136 12.60 -13.72 13.82
C CYS A 136 13.10 -14.95 14.56
N LYS A 137 14.35 -15.37 14.30
CA LYS A 137 15.00 -16.50 14.98
C LYS A 137 15.11 -16.29 16.49
N TYR A 138 15.27 -15.03 16.91
CA TYR A 138 15.30 -14.63 18.32
C TYR A 138 14.31 -13.49 18.54
N GLU A 139 13.35 -13.72 19.41
CA GLU A 139 12.37 -12.72 19.81
C GLU A 139 12.28 -12.72 21.33
N CYS A 140 12.53 -11.59 21.94
CA CYS A 140 12.47 -11.49 23.40
C CYS A 140 11.92 -10.11 23.82
N THR A 141 11.33 -10.08 24.99
CA THR A 141 10.90 -8.85 25.66
C THR A 141 11.92 -8.48 26.74
N VAL A 142 12.38 -7.23 26.71
CA VAL A 142 13.34 -6.67 27.66
C VAL A 142 12.93 -5.24 28.03
N ASP A 143 13.22 -4.81 29.26
CA ASP A 143 13.03 -3.39 29.61
C ASP A 143 14.00 -2.53 28.79
N PHE A 144 13.49 -1.44 28.21
CA PHE A 144 14.29 -0.54 27.38
C PHE A 144 15.51 0.05 28.11
N LYS A 145 15.52 0.06 29.45
CA LYS A 145 16.64 0.52 30.28
C LYS A 145 17.80 -0.45 30.29
N ASP A 146 17.51 -1.74 30.11
CA ASP A 146 18.48 -2.83 30.21
C ASP A 146 19.19 -3.15 28.89
N ILE A 147 18.85 -2.43 27.80
CA ILE A 147 19.59 -2.51 26.54
C ILE A 147 20.88 -1.69 26.66
N ILE A 148 22.00 -2.32 26.43
CA ILE A 148 23.35 -1.73 26.53
C ILE A 148 23.89 -1.52 25.12
N PRO A 149 24.12 -0.28 24.66
CA PRO A 149 24.77 -0.04 23.38
C PRO A 149 26.27 -0.38 23.45
N LEU A 150 26.79 -0.94 22.38
CA LEU A 150 28.22 -1.28 22.22
C LEU A 150 28.84 -0.47 21.08
N PRO A 151 28.99 0.85 21.22
CA PRO A 151 29.39 1.74 20.10
C PRO A 151 30.81 1.49 19.60
N GLN A 152 31.66 0.82 20.40
CA GLN A 152 33.05 0.50 20.05
C GLN A 152 33.19 -0.86 19.36
N LYS A 153 32.11 -1.64 19.25
CA LYS A 153 32.14 -2.94 18.60
C LYS A 153 31.92 -2.78 17.10
N GLU A 154 33.00 -2.97 16.33
CA GLU A 154 33.01 -2.82 14.86
C GLU A 154 32.95 -4.16 14.12
N THR A 155 32.67 -5.25 14.80
CA THR A 155 32.56 -6.58 14.19
C THR A 155 31.48 -6.54 13.10
N PRO A 156 31.76 -6.96 11.85
CA PRO A 156 30.75 -7.04 10.81
C PRO A 156 29.57 -7.90 11.23
N ILE A 157 28.37 -7.50 10.86
CA ILE A 157 27.17 -8.30 11.07
C ILE A 157 27.16 -9.39 10.00
N PRO A 158 27.05 -10.67 10.34
CA PRO A 158 26.95 -11.76 9.36
C PRO A 158 25.53 -11.77 8.75
N ALA A 159 25.22 -10.71 8.02
CA ALA A 159 23.90 -10.57 7.40
C ALA A 159 23.76 -11.46 6.18
N ILE A 160 22.59 -12.06 6.00
CA ILE A 160 22.21 -12.82 4.80
C ILE A 160 21.49 -11.87 3.85
N VAL A 161 21.98 -11.79 2.63
CA VAL A 161 21.36 -11.05 1.52
C VAL A 161 20.68 -12.05 0.60
N ALA A 162 19.41 -11.83 0.29
CA ALA A 162 18.72 -12.52 -0.76
C ALA A 162 18.44 -11.57 -1.93
N SER A 163 19.06 -11.85 -3.06
CA SER A 163 18.76 -11.17 -4.33
C SER A 163 17.71 -11.96 -5.08
N TRP A 164 16.61 -11.32 -5.47
CA TRP A 164 15.52 -12.01 -6.10
C TRP A 164 14.89 -11.22 -7.25
N ASP A 165 14.29 -11.97 -8.17
CA ASP A 165 13.58 -11.44 -9.33
C ASP A 165 12.45 -12.39 -9.74
N ILE A 166 11.45 -11.88 -10.48
CA ILE A 166 10.37 -12.70 -11.03
C ILE A 166 10.38 -12.69 -12.55
N GLU A 167 9.91 -13.79 -13.13
CA GLU A 167 9.54 -13.86 -14.51
C GLU A 167 8.03 -14.08 -14.64
N ALA A 168 7.41 -13.26 -15.45
CA ALA A 168 6.00 -13.37 -15.78
C ALA A 168 5.82 -13.35 -17.28
N SER A 169 5.03 -14.27 -17.80
CA SER A 169 4.84 -14.40 -19.24
C SER A 169 3.39 -14.16 -19.65
N SER A 170 3.21 -13.28 -20.65
CA SER A 170 1.94 -13.14 -21.32
C SER A 170 1.89 -14.11 -22.51
N SER A 171 0.93 -15.05 -22.49
CA SER A 171 0.70 -15.98 -23.58
C SER A 171 0.31 -15.32 -24.92
N HIS A 172 0.12 -13.99 -24.92
CA HIS A 172 -0.37 -13.22 -26.06
C HIS A 172 0.63 -12.20 -26.59
N GLY A 173 1.90 -12.23 -26.11
CA GLY A 173 2.98 -11.38 -26.59
C GLY A 173 2.92 -9.92 -26.12
N ASP A 174 1.97 -9.57 -25.27
CA ASP A 174 1.89 -8.25 -24.61
C ASP A 174 2.80 -8.23 -23.37
N PHE A 175 3.11 -7.02 -22.85
CA PHE A 175 3.79 -6.90 -21.59
C PHE A 175 2.96 -7.53 -20.46
N PRO A 176 3.56 -8.33 -19.55
CA PRO A 176 2.82 -9.05 -18.52
C PRO A 176 2.08 -8.10 -17.57
N VAL A 177 0.81 -8.42 -17.29
CA VAL A 177 -0.06 -7.65 -16.40
C VAL A 177 -0.74 -8.59 -15.41
N ALA A 178 -0.51 -8.40 -14.12
CA ALA A 178 -1.04 -9.24 -13.05
C ALA A 178 -2.58 -9.30 -13.04
N ILE A 179 -3.23 -8.16 -13.25
CA ILE A 179 -4.69 -8.04 -13.33
C ILE A 179 -5.05 -7.36 -14.64
N LYS A 180 -5.57 -8.13 -15.60
CA LYS A 180 -6.01 -7.58 -16.88
C LYS A 180 -7.33 -6.83 -16.77
N SER A 181 -7.45 -5.81 -17.59
CA SER A 181 -8.65 -4.99 -17.71
C SER A 181 -9.14 -4.94 -19.14
N TYR A 182 -10.30 -4.35 -19.36
CA TYR A 182 -10.85 -4.13 -20.69
C TYR A 182 -10.29 -2.87 -21.38
N ARG A 183 -9.24 -2.26 -20.81
CA ARG A 183 -8.68 -0.99 -21.29
C ARG A 183 -8.30 -1.02 -22.77
N LYS A 184 -7.69 -2.11 -23.24
CA LYS A 184 -7.32 -2.30 -24.65
C LYS A 184 -8.58 -2.34 -25.51
N LEU A 185 -9.53 -3.21 -25.22
CA LEU A 185 -10.81 -3.32 -25.92
C LEU A 185 -11.57 -1.99 -25.96
N VAL A 186 -11.68 -1.32 -24.82
CA VAL A 186 -12.37 -0.02 -24.74
C VAL A 186 -11.64 1.03 -25.58
N GLY A 187 -10.30 1.03 -25.57
CA GLY A 187 -9.49 1.89 -26.44
C GLY A 187 -9.73 1.63 -27.93
N GLU A 188 -9.76 0.38 -28.33
CA GLU A 188 -10.07 -0.03 -29.71
C GLU A 188 -11.49 0.38 -30.11
N ILE A 189 -12.50 0.18 -29.25
CA ILE A 189 -13.87 0.65 -29.49
C ILE A 189 -13.93 2.19 -29.64
N ILE A 190 -13.26 2.94 -28.78
CA ILE A 190 -13.22 4.40 -28.87
C ILE A 190 -12.53 4.84 -30.18
N THR A 191 -11.45 4.17 -30.56
CA THR A 191 -10.72 4.46 -31.81
C THR A 191 -11.59 4.16 -33.03
N TYR A 192 -12.22 3.00 -33.07
CA TYR A 192 -13.17 2.63 -34.12
C TYR A 192 -14.30 3.65 -34.24
N TRP A 193 -14.88 4.06 -33.09
CA TRP A 193 -15.95 5.07 -33.04
C TRP A 193 -15.52 6.42 -33.60
N ASN A 194 -14.28 6.84 -33.35
CA ASN A 194 -13.73 8.10 -33.84
C ASN A 194 -13.45 8.06 -35.35
N ILE A 195 -12.90 6.94 -35.84
CA ILE A 195 -12.59 6.77 -37.28
C ILE A 195 -13.89 6.79 -38.09
N HIS A 196 -14.89 6.02 -37.67
CA HIS A 196 -16.17 5.87 -38.38
C HIS A 196 -17.24 6.89 -37.94
N ASN A 197 -16.86 7.95 -37.24
CA ASN A 197 -17.78 8.90 -36.61
C ASN A 197 -18.83 9.49 -37.58
N LYS A 198 -18.46 9.74 -38.84
CA LYS A 198 -19.38 10.32 -39.84
C LYS A 198 -20.53 9.38 -40.16
N GLU A 199 -20.25 8.10 -40.34
CA GLU A 199 -21.21 7.07 -40.64
C GLU A 199 -22.07 6.71 -39.45
N ILE A 200 -21.43 6.54 -38.28
CA ILE A 200 -22.10 6.16 -37.02
C ILE A 200 -23.12 7.21 -36.59
N ARG A 201 -22.85 8.49 -36.82
CA ARG A 201 -23.79 9.59 -36.50
C ARG A 201 -25.06 9.55 -37.34
N LEU A 202 -25.01 9.02 -38.53
CA LEU A 202 -26.19 8.84 -39.37
C LEU A 202 -27.04 7.65 -38.93
N MET A 203 -26.48 6.79 -38.07
CA MET A 203 -27.20 5.65 -37.50
C MET A 203 -28.07 6.09 -36.31
N GLY A 204 -29.26 5.56 -36.21
CA GLY A 204 -30.11 5.70 -35.01
C GLY A 204 -29.48 4.97 -33.80
N LYS A 205 -29.86 5.40 -32.59
CA LYS A 205 -29.31 4.84 -31.32
C LYS A 205 -29.36 3.32 -31.26
N SER A 206 -30.43 2.68 -31.74
CA SER A 206 -30.55 1.22 -31.77
C SER A 206 -29.44 0.57 -32.57
N LYS A 207 -29.17 1.08 -33.80
CA LYS A 207 -28.08 0.56 -34.65
C LYS A 207 -26.69 0.82 -34.04
N GLN A 208 -26.49 1.95 -33.38
CA GLN A 208 -25.24 2.25 -32.64
C GLN A 208 -25.03 1.24 -31.51
N THR A 209 -26.09 0.94 -30.75
CA THR A 209 -26.03 -0.08 -29.67
C THR A 209 -25.69 -1.45 -30.25
N THR A 210 -26.34 -1.87 -31.33
CA THR A 210 -26.04 -3.15 -31.99
C THR A 210 -24.60 -3.22 -32.48
N LEU A 211 -24.03 -2.11 -32.99
CA LEU A 211 -22.63 -2.05 -33.40
C LEU A 211 -21.68 -2.27 -32.21
N VAL A 212 -21.89 -1.58 -31.07
CA VAL A 212 -21.07 -1.77 -29.87
C VAL A 212 -21.14 -3.21 -29.36
N ILE A 213 -22.35 -3.80 -29.35
CA ILE A 213 -22.55 -5.21 -28.98
C ILE A 213 -21.73 -6.13 -29.90
N LYS A 214 -21.72 -5.84 -31.20
CA LYS A 214 -20.94 -6.61 -32.17
C LYS A 214 -19.44 -6.49 -31.93
N LEU A 215 -18.93 -5.28 -31.67
CA LEU A 215 -17.52 -5.05 -31.33
C LEU A 215 -17.10 -5.82 -30.07
N ILE A 216 -17.93 -5.77 -28.99
CA ILE A 216 -17.65 -6.54 -27.78
C ILE A 216 -17.69 -8.05 -28.03
N LYS A 217 -18.69 -8.55 -28.79
CA LYS A 217 -18.77 -9.98 -29.14
C LYS A 217 -17.58 -10.44 -29.98
N ALA A 218 -17.06 -9.59 -30.85
CA ALA A 218 -15.86 -9.90 -31.64
C ALA A 218 -14.65 -10.13 -30.73
N ALA A 219 -14.48 -9.32 -29.70
CA ALA A 219 -13.42 -9.49 -28.72
C ALA A 219 -13.49 -10.85 -27.97
N PHE A 220 -14.70 -11.40 -27.79
CA PHE A 220 -14.90 -12.71 -27.19
C PHE A 220 -14.93 -13.86 -28.20
N GLY A 221 -14.67 -13.58 -29.49
CA GLY A 221 -14.61 -14.59 -30.55
C GLY A 221 -15.96 -15.06 -31.08
N PHE A 222 -17.07 -14.39 -30.76
CA PHE A 222 -18.41 -14.73 -31.27
C PHE A 222 -18.78 -14.00 -32.57
N GLU A 223 -18.01 -12.99 -32.94
CA GLU A 223 -18.12 -12.22 -34.18
C GLU A 223 -16.73 -11.97 -34.76
N GLN A 224 -16.65 -11.54 -36.04
CA GLN A 224 -15.36 -11.17 -36.65
C GLN A 224 -15.32 -9.67 -36.95
N MET A 225 -14.28 -9.02 -36.46
CA MET A 225 -13.97 -7.61 -36.73
C MET A 225 -12.44 -7.42 -36.70
N GLU A 226 -11.88 -6.89 -37.78
CA GLU A 226 -10.43 -6.82 -38.01
C GLU A 226 -9.73 -5.87 -37.00
N ASP A 227 -10.43 -4.84 -36.53
CA ASP A 227 -9.87 -3.79 -35.64
C ASP A 227 -10.03 -4.09 -34.13
N ILE A 228 -10.50 -5.30 -33.76
CA ILE A 228 -10.76 -5.66 -32.37
C ILE A 228 -9.92 -6.86 -31.97
N SER A 229 -9.10 -6.67 -30.96
CA SER A 229 -8.26 -7.74 -30.38
C SER A 229 -9.10 -8.71 -29.52
N THR A 230 -8.72 -9.99 -29.56
CA THR A 230 -9.34 -11.01 -28.72
C THR A 230 -9.03 -10.79 -27.23
N VAL A 231 -10.01 -10.98 -26.37
CA VAL A 231 -9.84 -10.99 -24.91
C VAL A 231 -9.88 -12.44 -24.40
N PHE A 232 -9.19 -12.69 -23.28
CA PHE A 232 -9.05 -14.02 -22.70
C PHE A 232 -9.66 -14.03 -21.29
N PRO A 233 -10.93 -14.48 -21.18
CA PRO A 233 -11.60 -14.55 -19.87
C PRO A 233 -11.05 -15.72 -19.04
N LYS A 234 -11.01 -15.53 -17.72
CA LYS A 234 -10.53 -16.50 -16.71
C LYS A 234 -11.30 -17.85 -16.78
N LYS A 235 -12.55 -17.83 -17.23
CA LYS A 235 -13.37 -19.02 -17.43
C LYS A 235 -14.04 -18.96 -18.80
N LYS A 236 -14.27 -20.13 -19.40
CA LYS A 236 -15.00 -20.23 -20.67
C LYS A 236 -16.36 -19.53 -20.56
N VAL A 237 -16.62 -18.62 -21.46
CA VAL A 237 -17.84 -17.80 -21.50
C VAL A 237 -18.78 -18.38 -22.56
N LEU A 238 -20.04 -18.55 -22.19
CA LEU A 238 -21.10 -18.88 -23.12
C LEU A 238 -21.70 -17.59 -23.68
N GLU A 239 -22.06 -17.61 -24.97
CA GLU A 239 -22.59 -16.41 -25.64
C GLU A 239 -23.86 -15.88 -24.99
N GLU A 240 -24.75 -16.75 -24.53
CA GLU A 240 -25.98 -16.34 -23.79
C GLU A 240 -25.69 -15.55 -22.55
N ASN A 241 -24.73 -16.03 -21.75
CA ASN A 241 -24.30 -15.35 -20.51
C ASN A 241 -23.63 -14.00 -20.82
N LEU A 242 -22.84 -13.94 -21.89
CA LEU A 242 -22.20 -12.71 -22.35
C LEU A 242 -23.24 -11.69 -22.81
N ASN A 243 -24.26 -12.12 -23.55
CA ASN A 243 -25.34 -11.24 -24.01
C ASN A 243 -26.04 -10.50 -22.86
N GLY A 244 -26.34 -11.19 -21.77
CA GLY A 244 -26.93 -10.60 -20.58
C GLY A 244 -26.02 -9.52 -19.94
N LYS A 245 -24.72 -9.81 -19.84
CA LYS A 245 -23.73 -8.87 -19.31
C LYS A 245 -23.51 -7.65 -20.22
N ILE A 246 -23.44 -7.85 -21.53
CA ILE A 246 -23.35 -6.74 -22.49
C ILE A 246 -24.60 -5.87 -22.42
N THR A 247 -25.78 -6.47 -22.38
CA THR A 247 -27.04 -5.72 -22.23
C THR A 247 -27.02 -4.86 -20.99
N HIS A 248 -26.59 -5.40 -19.85
CA HIS A 248 -26.43 -4.67 -18.62
C HIS A 248 -25.43 -3.50 -18.73
N LEU A 249 -24.28 -3.72 -19.36
CA LEU A 249 -23.27 -2.68 -19.61
C LEU A 249 -23.81 -1.54 -20.49
N MET A 250 -24.66 -1.86 -21.47
CA MET A 250 -25.21 -0.88 -22.41
C MET A 250 -26.39 -0.08 -21.85
N THR A 251 -27.14 -0.64 -20.90
CA THR A 251 -28.38 -0.04 -20.37
C THR A 251 -28.16 0.74 -19.10
N GLU A 252 -27.24 0.31 -18.23
CA GLU A 252 -27.00 0.96 -16.95
C GLU A 252 -26.16 2.24 -17.07
N PRO A 253 -26.45 3.24 -16.24
CA PRO A 253 -25.55 4.39 -16.10
C PRO A 253 -24.21 3.97 -15.49
N LEU A 254 -23.09 4.14 -16.22
CA LEU A 254 -21.80 3.58 -15.84
C LEU A 254 -21.32 4.08 -14.48
N ASN A 255 -21.48 5.37 -14.18
CA ASN A 255 -21.08 5.90 -12.89
C ASN A 255 -21.88 5.31 -11.71
N SER A 256 -23.16 4.99 -11.92
CA SER A 256 -23.98 4.35 -10.88
C SER A 256 -23.53 2.91 -10.62
N VAL A 257 -23.07 2.20 -11.64
CA VAL A 257 -22.48 0.86 -11.50
C VAL A 257 -21.20 0.93 -10.67
N ILE A 258 -20.29 1.84 -11.01
CA ILE A 258 -19.02 2.04 -10.33
C ILE A 258 -19.26 2.43 -8.86
N GLU A 259 -20.15 3.39 -8.60
CA GLU A 259 -20.47 3.84 -7.24
C GLU A 259 -21.04 2.72 -6.37
N ARG A 260 -22.00 1.95 -6.90
CA ARG A 260 -22.57 0.78 -6.20
C ARG A 260 -21.50 -0.25 -5.86
N PHE A 261 -20.59 -0.53 -6.79
CA PHE A 261 -19.50 -1.48 -6.58
C PHE A 261 -18.53 -0.99 -5.49
N ARG A 262 -18.11 0.28 -5.53
CA ARG A 262 -17.24 0.88 -4.50
C ARG A 262 -17.84 0.82 -3.10
N ILE A 263 -19.14 1.12 -2.98
CA ILE A 263 -19.85 1.03 -1.70
C ILE A 263 -19.88 -0.43 -1.20
N MET A 264 -20.10 -1.38 -2.09
CA MET A 264 -20.12 -2.80 -1.74
C MET A 264 -18.73 -3.29 -1.28
N GLU A 265 -17.66 -2.91 -1.99
CA GLU A 265 -16.30 -3.24 -1.61
C GLU A 265 -15.89 -2.60 -0.28
N ALA A 266 -16.23 -1.33 -0.06
CA ALA A 266 -15.97 -0.66 1.22
C ALA A 266 -16.67 -1.38 2.39
N ARG A 267 -17.91 -1.83 2.20
CA ARG A 267 -18.66 -2.63 3.21
C ARG A 267 -18.00 -3.99 3.44
N ARG A 268 -17.51 -4.64 2.39
CA ARG A 268 -16.79 -5.92 2.48
C ARG A 268 -15.50 -5.77 3.25
N MET A 269 -14.71 -4.74 2.96
CA MET A 269 -13.47 -4.43 3.68
C MET A 269 -13.75 -4.11 5.15
N LYS A 270 -14.74 -3.28 5.45
CA LYS A 270 -15.15 -2.99 6.84
C LYS A 270 -15.54 -4.28 7.60
N LYS A 271 -16.20 -5.24 6.93
CA LYS A 271 -16.54 -6.53 7.55
C LYS A 271 -15.33 -7.41 7.82
N LEU A 272 -14.31 -7.38 6.96
CA LEU A 272 -13.05 -8.13 7.13
C LEU A 272 -12.18 -7.55 8.26
N TYR A 273 -12.18 -6.23 8.44
CA TYR A 273 -11.37 -5.54 9.45
C TYR A 273 -12.11 -5.24 10.76
N ARG A 274 -13.37 -5.69 10.94
CA ARG A 274 -14.23 -5.40 12.09
C ARG A 274 -13.72 -5.92 13.44
N ASN A 275 -12.59 -6.63 13.47
CA ASN A 275 -11.92 -7.06 14.71
C ASN A 275 -10.84 -6.08 15.21
N LYS A 276 -10.64 -4.91 14.55
CA LYS A 276 -9.70 -3.88 14.97
C LYS A 276 -10.33 -2.49 14.77
N ALA A 277 -10.76 -1.88 15.87
CA ALA A 277 -11.18 -0.49 16.03
C ALA A 277 -12.65 -0.16 15.71
N ASP A 278 -13.38 0.15 16.78
CA ASP A 278 -14.55 1.02 16.79
C ASP A 278 -14.14 2.45 16.42
N ASP A 279 -15.06 3.19 15.81
CA ASP A 279 -15.01 4.59 15.37
C ASP A 279 -14.47 4.85 13.96
N ASP A 280 -15.43 4.86 12.98
CA ASP A 280 -15.33 5.71 11.78
C ASP A 280 -16.58 5.57 10.88
N ASP A 281 -17.78 5.87 11.42
CA ASP A 281 -19.02 5.94 10.60
C ASP A 281 -19.11 7.23 9.76
N GLU A 282 -18.30 8.25 10.02
CA GLU A 282 -18.29 9.51 9.27
C GLU A 282 -17.54 9.42 7.91
N GLU A 283 -16.64 8.46 7.73
CA GLU A 283 -15.80 8.36 6.51
C GLU A 283 -16.58 7.91 5.28
N LEU A 284 -17.61 7.08 5.44
CA LEU A 284 -18.47 6.60 4.34
C LEU A 284 -19.35 7.70 3.75
N HIS A 285 -19.71 8.72 4.53
CA HIS A 285 -20.52 9.84 4.08
C HIS A 285 -19.73 10.85 3.25
N ASN A 286 -18.43 11.00 3.52
CA ASN A 286 -17.55 11.95 2.85
C ASN A 286 -17.06 11.46 1.48
N ILE A 287 -16.94 10.14 1.26
CA ILE A 287 -16.57 9.57 -0.06
C ILE A 287 -17.66 9.86 -1.10
N SER A 288 -18.93 9.90 -0.70
CA SER A 288 -20.06 10.20 -1.62
C SER A 288 -20.15 11.67 -2.01
N GLN A 289 -19.64 12.60 -1.19
CA GLN A 289 -19.72 14.05 -1.45
C GLN A 289 -18.58 14.62 -2.30
N SER A 290 -17.39 14.00 -2.27
CA SER A 290 -16.19 14.52 -2.94
C SER A 290 -16.26 14.49 -4.48
N TRP A 291 -17.07 13.63 -5.07
CA TRP A 291 -17.22 13.49 -6.53
C TRP A 291 -18.50 14.16 -7.09
N GLY A 292 -19.22 14.90 -6.25
CA GLY A 292 -20.60 15.38 -6.51
C GLY A 292 -20.80 16.41 -7.59
N ASN A 293 -19.77 17.08 -8.10
CA ASN A 293 -20.00 18.28 -8.93
C ASN A 293 -19.77 18.15 -10.44
N TYR A 294 -19.33 17.00 -10.99
CA TYR A 294 -19.09 16.87 -12.43
C TYR A 294 -19.44 15.52 -13.08
N VAL A 295 -20.13 14.64 -12.38
CA VAL A 295 -20.44 13.31 -12.94
C VAL A 295 -21.87 13.29 -13.46
N ARG A 296 -22.04 13.07 -14.76
CA ARG A 296 -23.34 12.79 -15.37
C ARG A 296 -23.91 11.50 -14.79
N LYS A 297 -24.67 11.58 -13.69
CA LYS A 297 -25.23 10.42 -12.96
C LYS A 297 -26.05 9.44 -13.82
N LYS A 298 -26.40 9.81 -15.05
CA LYS A 298 -27.29 9.04 -15.94
C LYS A 298 -26.62 8.65 -17.30
N ALA A 299 -25.33 8.88 -17.50
CA ALA A 299 -24.69 8.58 -18.76
C ALA A 299 -24.42 7.09 -18.94
N THR A 300 -24.90 6.54 -20.06
CA THR A 300 -24.67 5.17 -20.48
C THR A 300 -23.36 5.04 -21.29
N PHE A 301 -22.97 3.83 -21.64
CA PHE A 301 -21.82 3.55 -22.50
C PHE A 301 -21.86 4.38 -23.80
N LEU A 302 -23.01 4.35 -24.47
CA LEU A 302 -23.22 5.06 -25.73
C LEU A 302 -23.15 6.59 -25.57
N ASP A 303 -23.65 7.12 -24.46
CA ASP A 303 -23.60 8.56 -24.18
C ASP A 303 -22.13 9.01 -24.02
N TYR A 304 -21.25 8.20 -23.40
CA TYR A 304 -19.83 8.49 -23.31
C TYR A 304 -19.14 8.43 -24.67
N LEU A 305 -19.43 7.43 -25.53
CA LEU A 305 -18.86 7.36 -26.88
C LEU A 305 -19.23 8.60 -27.71
N ASN A 306 -20.48 9.06 -27.61
CA ASN A 306 -21.00 10.20 -28.37
C ASN A 306 -20.62 11.57 -27.79
N ASP A 307 -20.13 11.65 -26.54
CA ASP A 307 -19.77 12.91 -25.91
C ASP A 307 -18.43 13.43 -26.43
N LYS A 308 -18.47 14.47 -27.26
CA LYS A 308 -17.27 15.15 -27.79
C LYS A 308 -16.53 16.01 -26.77
N LYS A 309 -17.20 16.40 -25.68
CA LYS A 309 -16.60 17.27 -24.66
C LYS A 309 -15.85 16.50 -23.58
N CYS A 310 -16.10 15.19 -23.47
CA CYS A 310 -15.40 14.34 -22.54
C CYS A 310 -14.01 13.99 -23.10
N ASP A 311 -12.99 14.17 -22.28
CA ASP A 311 -11.63 13.76 -22.62
C ASP A 311 -11.54 12.25 -22.91
N ALA A 312 -10.69 11.88 -23.90
CA ALA A 312 -10.55 10.48 -24.33
C ALA A 312 -10.03 9.57 -23.21
N GLY A 313 -9.06 10.05 -22.41
CA GLY A 313 -8.52 9.32 -21.27
C GLY A 313 -9.57 9.06 -20.20
N LYS A 314 -10.39 10.06 -19.90
CA LYS A 314 -11.49 9.96 -18.94
C LYS A 314 -12.62 9.01 -19.41
N LYS A 315 -12.94 9.03 -20.72
CA LYS A 315 -13.87 8.05 -21.31
C LYS A 315 -13.36 6.63 -21.13
N LEU A 316 -12.10 6.43 -21.48
CA LEU A 316 -11.43 5.14 -21.38
C LEU A 316 -11.47 4.60 -19.95
N GLU A 317 -11.15 5.45 -18.97
CA GLU A 317 -11.14 5.08 -17.55
C GLU A 317 -12.54 4.67 -17.04
N ILE A 318 -13.56 5.47 -17.29
CA ILE A 318 -14.93 5.20 -16.81
C ILE A 318 -15.51 3.94 -17.46
N ILE A 319 -15.32 3.78 -18.77
CA ILE A 319 -15.87 2.63 -19.49
C ILE A 319 -15.12 1.35 -19.10
N ASP A 320 -13.79 1.39 -18.97
CA ASP A 320 -12.99 0.24 -18.51
C ASP A 320 -13.38 -0.21 -17.10
N GLU A 321 -13.52 0.75 -16.17
CA GLU A 321 -13.92 0.44 -14.79
C GLU A 321 -15.32 -0.22 -14.73
N ALA A 322 -16.29 0.30 -15.47
CA ALA A 322 -17.60 -0.33 -15.57
C ALA A 322 -17.57 -1.71 -16.26
N ALA A 323 -16.76 -1.84 -17.30
CA ALA A 323 -16.59 -3.11 -18.02
C ALA A 323 -15.96 -4.19 -17.13
N LYS A 324 -14.96 -3.85 -16.30
CA LYS A 324 -14.37 -4.77 -15.30
C LYS A 324 -15.40 -5.29 -14.30
N ILE A 325 -16.35 -4.45 -13.91
CA ILE A 325 -17.40 -4.81 -12.94
C ILE A 325 -18.45 -5.73 -13.56
N ILE A 326 -18.82 -5.49 -14.80
CA ILE A 326 -19.97 -6.15 -15.45
C ILE A 326 -19.54 -7.37 -16.27
N LEU A 327 -18.52 -7.23 -17.11
CA LEU A 327 -18.07 -8.27 -18.02
C LEU A 327 -17.36 -9.42 -17.28
N PRO A 328 -17.15 -10.57 -17.89
CA PRO A 328 -16.40 -11.68 -17.27
C PRO A 328 -14.98 -11.25 -16.88
N PRO A 329 -14.45 -11.68 -15.72
CA PRO A 329 -13.07 -11.36 -15.36
C PRO A 329 -12.08 -11.96 -16.36
N LEU A 330 -11.07 -11.18 -16.75
CA LEU A 330 -10.00 -11.61 -17.64
C LEU A 330 -8.93 -12.37 -16.85
N GLU A 331 -8.24 -13.30 -17.53
CA GLU A 331 -7.08 -13.99 -16.97
C GLU A 331 -5.90 -13.03 -16.97
N GLY A 332 -5.32 -12.81 -15.77
CA GLY A 332 -4.08 -12.08 -15.64
C GLY A 332 -2.87 -12.98 -15.93
N ASP A 333 -1.76 -12.37 -16.28
CA ASP A 333 -0.53 -13.11 -16.53
C ASP A 333 0.04 -13.64 -15.22
N LYS A 334 0.57 -14.87 -15.25
CA LYS A 334 1.05 -15.55 -14.05
C LYS A 334 2.53 -15.32 -13.85
N VAL A 335 2.95 -15.34 -12.60
CA VAL A 335 4.35 -15.54 -12.25
C VAL A 335 4.73 -16.96 -12.67
N THR A 336 5.76 -17.08 -13.49
CA THR A 336 6.23 -18.38 -14.01
C THR A 336 7.49 -18.84 -13.30
N PHE A 337 8.36 -17.91 -12.89
CA PHE A 337 9.59 -18.18 -12.15
C PHE A 337 9.80 -17.14 -11.07
N ILE A 338 10.38 -17.57 -9.93
CA ILE A 338 10.96 -16.69 -8.93
C ILE A 338 12.35 -17.20 -8.62
N GLY A 339 13.38 -16.49 -9.11
CA GLY A 339 14.76 -16.78 -8.80
C GLY A 339 15.22 -16.05 -7.53
N THR A 340 15.95 -16.71 -6.66
CA THR A 340 16.49 -16.11 -5.45
C THR A 340 17.90 -16.65 -5.16
N THR A 341 18.87 -15.76 -5.01
CA THR A 341 20.25 -16.09 -4.69
C THR A 341 20.60 -15.58 -3.31
N PHE A 342 21.12 -16.46 -2.45
CA PHE A 342 21.49 -16.15 -1.07
C PHE A 342 23.01 -16.10 -0.90
N MET A 343 23.47 -15.06 -0.21
CA MET A 343 24.89 -14.94 0.15
C MET A 343 25.07 -14.26 1.50
N HIS A 344 26.17 -14.54 2.18
CA HIS A 344 26.55 -13.80 3.37
C HIS A 344 27.29 -12.52 2.99
N VAL A 345 27.05 -11.45 3.72
CA VAL A 345 27.77 -10.18 3.52
C VAL A 345 29.28 -10.40 3.77
N GLY A 346 30.08 -10.07 2.76
CA GLY A 346 31.54 -10.22 2.80
C GLY A 346 32.06 -11.48 2.11
N GLU A 347 31.21 -12.38 1.68
CA GLU A 347 31.56 -13.51 0.81
C GLU A 347 31.43 -13.14 -0.66
N CYS A 348 32.17 -13.80 -1.53
CA CYS A 348 32.13 -13.53 -2.97
C CYS A 348 31.22 -14.47 -3.73
N GLU A 349 30.91 -15.62 -3.15
CA GLU A 349 30.10 -16.67 -3.78
C GLU A 349 28.78 -16.86 -3.02
N PRO A 350 27.66 -17.08 -3.72
CA PRO A 350 26.40 -17.44 -3.09
C PRO A 350 26.49 -18.86 -2.50
N TYR A 351 25.84 -19.08 -1.37
CA TYR A 351 25.75 -20.42 -0.80
C TYR A 351 24.52 -21.19 -1.30
N LEU A 352 23.47 -20.49 -1.76
CA LEU A 352 22.23 -21.10 -2.24
C LEU A 352 21.65 -20.30 -3.40
N ASN A 353 21.30 -20.99 -4.48
CA ASN A 353 20.40 -20.50 -5.52
C ASN A 353 19.10 -21.29 -5.45
N TYR A 354 17.98 -20.58 -5.31
CA TYR A 354 16.66 -21.18 -5.27
C TYR A 354 15.82 -20.68 -6.43
N MET A 355 15.12 -21.61 -7.10
CA MET A 355 14.21 -21.27 -8.18
C MET A 355 12.86 -21.96 -7.97
N ALA A 356 11.80 -21.16 -7.77
CA ALA A 356 10.42 -21.63 -7.79
C ALA A 356 9.88 -21.53 -9.22
N VAL A 357 9.37 -22.62 -9.77
CA VAL A 357 8.94 -22.76 -11.16
C VAL A 357 7.47 -23.16 -11.25
N LEU A 358 6.71 -22.48 -12.10
CA LEU A 358 5.33 -22.87 -12.42
C LEU A 358 5.33 -23.86 -13.58
N GLY A 359 4.92 -25.09 -13.31
CA GLY A 359 4.96 -26.20 -14.26
C GLY A 359 6.19 -27.06 -14.06
N ASP A 360 6.97 -27.24 -15.09
CA ASP A 360 8.12 -28.13 -15.12
C ASP A 360 9.37 -27.39 -15.65
N CYS A 361 10.56 -27.84 -15.25
CA CYS A 361 11.83 -27.26 -15.65
C CYS A 361 12.92 -28.33 -15.63
N ASP A 362 13.88 -28.21 -16.54
CA ASP A 362 15.09 -29.04 -16.53
C ASP A 362 16.00 -28.68 -15.33
N GLU A 363 16.73 -29.66 -14.83
CA GLU A 363 17.69 -29.46 -13.77
C GLU A 363 18.87 -28.58 -14.27
N VAL A 364 19.26 -27.60 -13.46
CA VAL A 364 20.38 -26.71 -13.72
C VAL A 364 21.34 -26.76 -12.53
N GLU A 365 22.59 -27.11 -12.77
CA GLU A 365 23.67 -27.05 -11.79
C GLU A 365 24.49 -25.78 -12.00
N ILE A 366 24.72 -25.03 -10.91
CA ILE A 366 25.60 -23.85 -10.90
C ILE A 366 26.85 -24.21 -10.10
N GLU A 367 28.03 -24.02 -10.70
CA GLU A 367 29.31 -24.29 -10.03
C GLU A 367 29.44 -23.46 -8.74
N ASN A 368 29.99 -24.09 -7.71
CA ASN A 368 30.31 -23.49 -6.39
C ASN A 368 29.10 -23.00 -5.55
N SER A 369 27.88 -23.39 -5.89
CA SER A 369 26.71 -23.07 -5.07
C SER A 369 25.68 -24.19 -5.10
N GLU A 370 24.98 -24.40 -4.00
CA GLU A 370 23.82 -25.28 -3.98
C GLU A 370 22.69 -24.67 -4.83
N THR A 371 22.09 -25.49 -5.69
CA THR A 371 20.97 -25.07 -6.54
C THR A 371 19.76 -25.95 -6.23
N ILE A 372 18.66 -25.32 -5.82
CA ILE A 372 17.38 -25.97 -5.55
C ILE A 372 16.35 -25.44 -6.55
N ILE A 373 15.74 -26.34 -7.31
CA ILE A 373 14.65 -26.04 -8.21
C ILE A 373 13.40 -26.75 -7.71
N GLU A 374 12.35 -25.99 -7.41
CA GLU A 374 11.08 -26.54 -6.99
C GLU A 374 9.99 -26.19 -8.01
N CYS A 375 9.35 -27.23 -8.54
CA CYS A 375 8.29 -27.12 -9.51
C CYS A 375 6.91 -27.20 -8.84
N TYR A 376 6.00 -26.31 -9.21
CA TYR A 376 4.68 -26.18 -8.64
C TYR A 376 3.59 -26.28 -9.71
N GLU A 377 2.54 -27.05 -9.45
CA GLU A 377 1.42 -27.18 -10.38
C GLU A 377 0.58 -25.90 -10.49
N THR A 378 0.50 -25.11 -9.39
CA THR A 378 -0.30 -23.90 -9.36
C THR A 378 0.54 -22.68 -8.97
N GLU A 379 0.19 -21.53 -9.53
CA GLU A 379 0.83 -20.25 -9.14
C GLU A 379 0.69 -19.94 -7.65
N ARG A 380 -0.42 -20.35 -7.03
CA ARG A 380 -0.63 -20.20 -5.61
C ARG A 380 0.43 -20.95 -4.80
N ASP A 381 0.68 -22.21 -5.17
CA ASP A 381 1.65 -23.05 -4.46
C ASP A 381 3.07 -22.55 -4.70
N LEU A 382 3.39 -22.04 -5.89
CA LEU A 382 4.65 -21.38 -6.21
C LEU A 382 4.88 -20.17 -5.29
N LEU A 383 3.90 -19.27 -5.16
CA LEU A 383 4.02 -18.09 -4.31
C LEU A 383 4.13 -18.46 -2.82
N MET A 384 3.42 -19.51 -2.39
CA MET A 384 3.49 -20.02 -1.02
C MET A 384 4.84 -20.68 -0.74
N GLY A 385 5.34 -21.53 -1.64
CA GLY A 385 6.63 -22.19 -1.49
C GLY A 385 7.79 -21.19 -1.42
N TRP A 386 7.79 -20.19 -2.32
CA TRP A 386 8.77 -19.12 -2.24
C TRP A 386 8.71 -18.36 -0.89
N THR A 387 7.51 -18.06 -0.41
CA THR A 387 7.36 -17.41 0.91
C THR A 387 7.89 -18.26 2.04
N GLU A 388 7.71 -19.57 1.99
CA GLU A 388 8.20 -20.51 2.98
C GLU A 388 9.73 -20.62 2.96
N MET A 389 10.32 -20.69 1.76
CA MET A 389 11.76 -20.68 1.58
C MET A 389 12.40 -19.38 2.14
N ILE A 390 11.83 -18.21 1.88
CA ILE A 390 12.30 -16.95 2.47
C ILE A 390 12.24 -16.99 4.01
N ARG A 391 11.21 -17.62 4.57
CA ARG A 391 11.10 -17.78 6.03
C ARG A 391 12.11 -18.76 6.60
N GLU A 392 12.44 -19.82 5.88
CA GLU A 392 13.44 -20.80 6.31
C GLU A 392 14.85 -20.23 6.25
N GLN A 393 15.17 -19.48 5.21
CA GLN A 393 16.49 -18.88 5.04
C GLN A 393 16.72 -17.64 5.91
N HIS A 394 15.65 -16.98 6.37
CA HIS A 394 15.71 -15.79 7.22
C HIS A 394 16.66 -14.70 6.73
N PRO A 395 16.60 -14.24 5.46
CA PRO A 395 17.47 -13.18 5.00
C PRO A 395 17.25 -11.88 5.77
N ASP A 396 18.33 -11.19 6.08
CA ASP A 396 18.28 -9.88 6.74
C ASP A 396 17.99 -8.75 5.74
N ILE A 397 18.34 -8.96 4.48
CA ILE A 397 18.20 -7.99 3.41
C ILE A 397 17.66 -8.68 2.16
N LEU A 398 16.55 -8.17 1.66
CA LEU A 398 16.00 -8.54 0.34
C LEU A 398 16.35 -7.44 -0.66
N ILE A 399 17.04 -7.81 -1.75
CA ILE A 399 17.40 -6.90 -2.84
C ILE A 399 16.88 -7.41 -4.17
N GLY A 400 16.72 -6.50 -5.13
CA GLY A 400 16.37 -6.80 -6.51
C GLY A 400 16.31 -5.51 -7.32
N TYR A 401 16.29 -5.64 -8.64
CA TYR A 401 16.22 -4.49 -9.52
C TYR A 401 14.77 -4.04 -9.69
N ASN A 402 14.46 -2.78 -9.34
CA ASN A 402 13.14 -2.17 -9.47
C ASN A 402 11.98 -2.93 -8.80
N THR A 403 12.26 -3.73 -7.79
CA THR A 403 11.28 -4.63 -7.16
C THR A 403 10.04 -3.92 -6.61
N PHE A 404 10.16 -2.69 -6.10
CA PHE A 404 9.03 -1.89 -5.65
C PHE A 404 8.19 -1.32 -6.80
N GLY A 405 8.77 -1.13 -7.98
CA GLY A 405 8.08 -0.63 -9.16
C GLY A 405 7.26 -1.70 -9.88
N PHE A 406 7.70 -2.96 -9.84
CA PHE A 406 7.09 -4.04 -10.60
C PHE A 406 6.85 -5.29 -9.74
N ASP A 407 7.89 -5.98 -9.27
CA ASP A 407 7.81 -7.35 -8.74
C ASP A 407 6.90 -7.50 -7.53
N TRP A 408 7.11 -6.70 -6.49
CA TRP A 408 6.26 -6.74 -5.29
C TRP A 408 4.79 -6.46 -5.60
N LYS A 409 4.54 -5.48 -6.47
CA LYS A 409 3.18 -5.15 -6.87
C LYS A 409 2.56 -6.30 -7.64
N PHE A 410 3.29 -6.83 -8.62
CA PHE A 410 2.83 -7.94 -9.46
C PHE A 410 2.50 -9.18 -8.62
N MET A 411 3.43 -9.63 -7.77
CA MET A 411 3.22 -10.77 -6.89
C MET A 411 2.05 -10.56 -5.91
N SER A 412 1.93 -9.38 -5.32
CA SER A 412 0.83 -9.03 -4.41
C SER A 412 -0.53 -9.10 -5.11
N GLU A 413 -0.64 -8.53 -6.31
CA GLU A 413 -1.85 -8.59 -7.13
C GLU A 413 -2.20 -10.03 -7.53
N ARG A 414 -1.20 -10.86 -7.89
CA ARG A 414 -1.39 -12.29 -8.20
C ARG A 414 -1.78 -13.11 -6.98
N ALA A 415 -1.15 -12.86 -5.84
CA ALA A 415 -1.50 -13.51 -4.57
C ALA A 415 -2.97 -13.26 -4.20
N MET A 416 -3.44 -12.01 -4.30
CA MET A 416 -4.84 -11.66 -4.07
C MET A 416 -5.78 -12.34 -5.08
N ALA A 417 -5.41 -12.36 -6.37
CA ALA A 417 -6.20 -13.01 -7.42
C ALA A 417 -6.25 -14.53 -7.28
N GLY A 418 -5.18 -15.14 -6.77
CA GLY A 418 -5.04 -16.58 -6.49
C GLY A 418 -5.65 -17.04 -5.16
N GLY A 419 -6.15 -16.11 -4.33
CA GLY A 419 -6.72 -16.44 -3.03
C GLY A 419 -5.67 -16.91 -2.01
N VAL A 420 -4.45 -16.42 -2.12
CA VAL A 420 -3.41 -16.63 -1.09
C VAL A 420 -3.86 -15.94 0.19
N PRO A 421 -3.89 -16.62 1.35
CA PRO A 421 -4.33 -16.02 2.59
C PRO A 421 -3.45 -14.83 3.00
N SER A 422 -4.06 -13.74 3.45
CA SER A 422 -3.33 -12.58 4.00
C SER A 422 -2.48 -12.94 5.24
N SER A 423 -2.80 -14.05 5.89
CA SER A 423 -2.02 -14.61 7.01
C SER A 423 -0.72 -15.30 6.58
N SER A 424 -0.52 -15.54 5.29
CA SER A 424 0.71 -16.20 4.78
C SER A 424 1.97 -15.32 4.87
N GLY A 425 1.85 -14.06 5.33
CA GLY A 425 2.98 -13.18 5.53
C GLY A 425 3.42 -12.38 4.29
N MET A 426 2.92 -12.72 3.10
CA MET A 426 3.24 -11.99 1.86
C MET A 426 2.72 -10.54 1.87
N SER A 427 1.69 -10.22 2.66
CA SER A 427 1.17 -8.86 2.85
C SER A 427 1.87 -8.10 3.97
N SER A 428 2.76 -8.75 4.71
CA SER A 428 3.51 -8.19 5.85
C SER A 428 5.03 -8.16 5.60
N MET A 429 5.51 -8.68 4.48
CA MET A 429 6.85 -8.42 3.94
C MET A 429 6.81 -7.10 3.16
#